data_4d2961d51a9eace9f13268053be7ad18
#
_entry.id   4d2961d51a9eace9f13268053be7ad18
#
_cell.length_a   1.000
_cell.length_b   1.000
_cell.length_c   1.000
_cell.angle_alpha   90.00
_cell.angle_beta   90.00
_cell.angle_gamma   90.00
#
_symmetry.space_group_name_H-M   'P 1'
#
loop_
_entity.id
_entity.type
_entity.pdbx_description
1 polymer ?
#
loop_
_entity_poly.entity_id
_entity_poly.type
_entity_poly.pdbx_seq_one_letter_code
_entity_poly.pdbx_strand_id
1 'polypeptide(L)'
;MRVFPVILLPLLLAACGTPLQVCVTKATHDLTVVDGLIAETTENLARGYALEKRPAVRTGLELCVSPDDPFLFCASRDVTVEEKAVAIDAVAEQAKLRSLQAKRAELALRSQHEVAACQVQFPPK
;
A
#
# COMPACT_ATOMS: atom_id res chain seq x y z
N MET A 1 38.72 37.87 -2.65
CA MET A 1 37.30 37.55 -2.55
C MET A 1 36.95 36.62 -3.71
N ARG A 2 36.79 35.30 -3.45
CA ARG A 2 36.40 34.31 -4.46
C ARG A 2 34.94 34.01 -4.26
N VAL A 3 34.10 34.49 -5.17
CA VAL A 3 32.66 34.23 -5.22
C VAL A 3 32.50 32.88 -5.92
N PHE A 4 32.13 31.81 -5.16
CA PHE A 4 31.71 30.55 -5.74
C PHE A 4 30.24 30.70 -6.20
N PRO A 5 29.93 30.47 -7.47
CA PRO A 5 28.53 30.39 -7.88
C PRO A 5 27.97 29.08 -7.38
N VAL A 6 27.06 29.15 -6.40
CA VAL A 6 26.21 28.03 -6.01
C VAL A 6 25.24 27.78 -7.16
N ILE A 7 25.56 26.81 -8.00
CA ILE A 7 24.63 26.29 -9.00
C ILE A 7 23.61 25.44 -8.24
N LEU A 8 22.51 26.09 -7.88
CA LEU A 8 21.30 25.44 -7.35
C LEU A 8 20.63 24.72 -8.52
N LEU A 9 20.98 23.45 -8.72
CA LEU A 9 20.35 22.58 -9.71
C LEU A 9 18.96 22.21 -9.19
N PRO A 10 17.84 22.68 -9.81
CA PRO A 10 16.52 22.22 -9.44
C PRO A 10 16.39 20.78 -9.97
N LEU A 11 16.54 19.78 -9.09
CA LEU A 11 16.08 18.42 -9.33
C LEU A 11 14.55 18.46 -9.36
N LEU A 12 13.99 18.81 -10.50
CA LEU A 12 12.58 18.58 -10.82
C LEU A 12 12.44 17.06 -10.96
N LEU A 13 12.10 16.39 -9.85
CA LEU A 13 11.58 15.03 -9.88
C LEU A 13 10.26 15.07 -10.65
N ALA A 14 10.33 14.79 -11.94
CA ALA A 14 9.16 14.44 -12.74
C ALA A 14 8.64 13.09 -12.25
N ALA A 15 7.87 13.11 -11.14
CA ALA A 15 7.19 11.96 -10.54
C ALA A 15 5.94 11.54 -11.33
N CYS A 16 5.87 11.88 -12.63
CA CYS A 16 4.82 11.41 -13.52
C CYS A 16 5.33 10.15 -14.21
N GLY A 17 4.80 8.98 -13.85
CA GLY A 17 5.07 7.74 -14.57
C GLY A 17 4.79 7.91 -16.06
N THR A 18 5.59 7.25 -16.90
CA THR A 18 5.35 7.26 -18.36
C THR A 18 3.99 6.63 -18.68
N PRO A 19 3.35 6.97 -19.80
CA PRO A 19 2.09 6.33 -20.22
C PRO A 19 2.18 4.79 -20.25
N LEU A 20 3.33 4.26 -20.66
CA LEU A 20 3.60 2.82 -20.60
C LEU A 20 3.57 2.28 -19.16
N GLN A 21 4.24 2.94 -18.23
CA GLN A 21 4.25 2.52 -16.81
C GLN A 21 2.85 2.53 -16.20
N VAL A 22 2.05 3.58 -16.47
CA VAL A 22 0.66 3.65 -15.99
C VAL A 22 -0.17 2.51 -16.55
N CYS A 23 -0.05 2.21 -17.85
CA CYS A 23 -0.75 1.11 -18.50
C CYS A 23 -0.34 -0.24 -17.88
N VAL A 24 0.95 -0.52 -17.73
CA VAL A 24 1.48 -1.77 -17.16
C VAL A 24 1.04 -1.93 -15.69
N THR A 25 1.14 -0.88 -14.88
CA THR A 25 0.70 -0.91 -13.47
C THR A 25 -0.78 -1.27 -13.37
N LYS A 26 -1.62 -0.71 -14.25
CA LYS A 26 -3.05 -1.03 -14.30
C LYS A 26 -3.29 -2.48 -14.73
N ALA A 27 -2.57 -2.97 -15.74
CA ALA A 27 -2.65 -4.33 -16.26
C ALA A 27 -2.22 -5.40 -15.24
N THR A 28 -1.33 -5.06 -14.31
CA THR A 28 -0.79 -5.98 -13.28
C THR A 28 -1.43 -5.79 -11.91
N HIS A 29 -2.33 -4.82 -11.73
CA HIS A 29 -2.88 -4.46 -10.42
C HIS A 29 -3.54 -5.65 -9.71
N ASP A 30 -4.46 -6.33 -10.38
CA ASP A 30 -5.20 -7.45 -9.80
C ASP A 30 -4.28 -8.62 -9.42
N LEU A 31 -3.25 -8.88 -10.24
CA LEU A 31 -2.22 -9.89 -9.94
C LEU A 31 -1.45 -9.52 -8.67
N THR A 32 -1.04 -8.26 -8.53
CA THR A 32 -0.34 -7.76 -7.34
C THR A 32 -1.21 -7.88 -6.08
N VAL A 33 -2.50 -7.57 -6.17
CA VAL A 33 -3.44 -7.72 -5.05
C VAL A 33 -3.54 -9.19 -4.62
N VAL A 34 -3.70 -10.11 -5.58
CA VAL A 34 -3.79 -11.55 -5.27
C VAL A 34 -2.47 -12.09 -4.72
N ASP A 35 -1.32 -11.64 -5.20
CA ASP A 35 -0.01 -12.00 -4.64
C ASP A 35 0.12 -11.55 -3.17
N GLY A 36 -0.37 -10.36 -2.83
CA GLY A 36 -0.43 -9.88 -1.45
C GLY A 36 -1.32 -10.75 -0.55
N LEU A 37 -2.51 -11.14 -1.05
CA LEU A 37 -3.43 -12.02 -0.31
C LEU A 37 -2.85 -13.43 -0.11
N ILE A 38 -2.10 -13.97 -1.08
CA ILE A 38 -1.39 -15.25 -0.94
C ILE A 38 -0.32 -15.15 0.14
N ALA A 39 0.47 -14.09 0.15
CA ALA A 39 1.49 -13.87 1.16
C ALA A 39 0.86 -13.79 2.57
N GLU A 40 -0.17 -12.96 2.75
CA GLU A 40 -0.89 -12.82 4.02
C GLU A 40 -1.48 -14.15 4.51
N THR A 41 -2.18 -14.89 3.63
CA THR A 41 -2.78 -16.18 3.98
C THR A 41 -1.72 -17.21 4.38
N THR A 42 -0.57 -17.21 3.67
CA THR A 42 0.56 -18.10 3.99
C THR A 42 1.16 -17.76 5.36
N GLU A 43 1.32 -16.49 5.66
CA GLU A 43 1.81 -16.04 6.97
C GLU A 43 0.82 -16.36 8.10
N ASN A 44 -0.48 -16.20 7.88
CA ASN A 44 -1.52 -16.56 8.84
C ASN A 44 -1.48 -18.05 9.18
N LEU A 45 -1.32 -18.91 8.17
CA LEU A 45 -1.16 -20.35 8.37
C LEU A 45 0.12 -20.69 9.14
N ALA A 46 1.23 -20.02 8.84
CA ALA A 46 2.50 -20.24 9.52
C ALA A 46 2.46 -19.80 10.99
N ARG A 47 1.77 -18.69 11.30
CA ARG A 47 1.61 -18.18 12.68
C ARG A 47 0.54 -18.93 13.48
N GLY A 48 -0.46 -19.50 12.80
CA GLY A 48 -1.65 -20.10 13.41
C GLY A 48 -2.72 -19.07 13.84
N TYR A 49 -2.57 -17.81 13.47
CA TYR A 49 -3.55 -16.75 13.69
C TYR A 49 -3.43 -15.66 12.61
N ALA A 50 -4.51 -14.91 12.38
CA ALA A 50 -4.50 -13.74 11.50
C ALA A 50 -4.29 -12.44 12.31
N LEU A 51 -3.76 -11.41 11.65
CA LEU A 51 -3.66 -10.05 12.18
C LEU A 51 -4.75 -9.19 11.52
N GLU A 52 -5.73 -8.79 12.30
CA GLU A 52 -6.79 -7.90 11.85
C GLU A 52 -6.45 -6.46 12.19
N LYS A 53 -6.40 -5.60 11.19
CA LYS A 53 -6.16 -4.16 11.36
C LYS A 53 -7.47 -3.48 11.71
N ARG A 54 -7.53 -2.87 12.89
CA ARG A 54 -8.70 -2.13 13.37
C ARG A 54 -8.34 -0.67 13.63
N PRO A 55 -9.18 0.28 13.21
CA PRO A 55 -9.01 1.65 13.63
C PRO A 55 -9.27 1.75 15.14
N ALA A 56 -8.31 2.29 15.87
CA ALA A 56 -8.44 2.61 17.30
C ALA A 56 -8.42 4.13 17.43
N VAL A 57 -9.43 4.66 18.14
CA VAL A 57 -9.52 6.09 18.43
C VAL A 57 -8.98 6.30 19.85
N ARG A 58 -7.89 7.06 19.95
CA ARG A 58 -7.34 7.53 21.22
C ARG A 58 -7.78 8.96 21.43
N THR A 59 -8.40 9.21 22.58
CA THR A 59 -8.70 10.57 23.04
C THR A 59 -7.66 10.99 24.07
N GLY A 60 -7.02 12.11 23.82
CA GLY A 60 -6.04 12.72 24.71
C GLY A 60 -6.44 14.15 25.07
N LEU A 61 -5.79 14.70 26.09
CA LEU A 61 -5.82 16.14 26.39
C LEU A 61 -4.45 16.71 25.99
N GLU A 62 -4.46 17.67 25.09
CA GLU A 62 -3.27 18.38 24.65
C GLU A 62 -3.33 19.82 25.08
N LEU A 63 -2.14 20.41 25.35
CA LEU A 63 -2.03 21.81 25.64
C LEU A 63 -2.19 22.61 24.35
N CYS A 64 -3.27 23.37 24.25
CA CYS A 64 -3.51 24.23 23.10
C CYS A 64 -3.05 25.64 23.41
N VAL A 65 -2.32 26.25 22.46
CA VAL A 65 -1.94 27.65 22.54
C VAL A 65 -3.01 28.46 21.81
N SER A 66 -3.81 29.25 22.58
CA SER A 66 -4.71 30.24 22.02
C SER A 66 -4.12 31.64 22.27
N PRO A 67 -4.33 32.61 21.36
CA PRO A 67 -3.90 34.00 21.59
C PRO A 67 -4.52 34.63 22.86
N ASP A 68 -5.71 34.16 23.25
CA ASP A 68 -6.48 34.72 24.36
C ASP A 68 -6.32 33.94 25.69
N ASP A 69 -5.86 32.66 25.62
CA ASP A 69 -5.63 31.81 26.78
C ASP A 69 -4.51 30.80 26.52
N PRO A 70 -3.30 31.02 27.07
CA PRO A 70 -2.14 30.15 26.81
C PRO A 70 -2.16 28.78 27.52
N PHE A 71 -3.16 28.51 28.36
CA PHE A 71 -3.28 27.26 29.16
C PHE A 71 -4.55 26.47 28.89
N LEU A 72 -5.11 26.60 27.69
CA LEU A 72 -6.30 25.86 27.33
C LEU A 72 -5.96 24.39 27.01
N PHE A 73 -6.66 23.45 27.64
CA PHE A 73 -6.59 22.03 27.27
C PHE A 73 -7.64 21.72 26.21
N CYS A 74 -7.18 21.18 25.08
CA CYS A 74 -8.05 20.71 24.01
C CYS A 74 -8.12 19.18 24.02
N ALA A 75 -9.27 18.64 23.67
CA ALA A 75 -9.39 17.23 23.40
C ALA A 75 -8.77 16.90 22.03
N SER A 76 -7.68 16.15 22.03
CA SER A 76 -7.14 15.56 20.81
C SER A 76 -7.79 14.21 20.52
N ARG A 77 -7.95 13.93 19.25
CA ARG A 77 -8.52 12.66 18.80
C ARG A 77 -7.62 12.09 17.72
N ASP A 78 -6.78 11.14 18.12
CA ASP A 78 -5.89 10.43 17.19
C ASP A 78 -6.52 9.12 16.73
N VAL A 79 -6.51 8.89 15.41
CA VAL A 79 -6.91 7.61 14.84
C VAL A 79 -5.65 6.82 14.52
N THR A 80 -5.40 5.76 15.26
CA THR A 80 -4.31 4.82 15.03
C THR A 80 -4.86 3.52 14.49
N VAL A 81 -4.01 2.74 13.79
CA VAL A 81 -4.36 1.39 13.36
C VAL A 81 -3.70 0.41 14.32
N GLU A 82 -4.51 -0.36 15.03
CA GLU A 82 -4.03 -1.42 15.93
C GLU A 82 -4.20 -2.77 15.25
N GLU A 83 -3.19 -3.64 15.38
CA GLU A 83 -3.24 -5.02 14.90
C GLU A 83 -3.69 -5.93 16.05
N LYS A 84 -4.76 -6.69 15.81
CA LYS A 84 -5.32 -7.63 16.77
C LYS A 84 -5.17 -9.06 16.24
N ALA A 85 -4.60 -9.94 17.06
CA ALA A 85 -4.55 -11.37 16.75
C ALA A 85 -5.97 -11.96 16.85
N VAL A 86 -6.40 -12.66 15.80
CA VAL A 86 -7.68 -13.38 15.72
C VAL A 86 -7.44 -14.82 15.33
N ALA A 87 -8.21 -15.73 15.93
CA ALA A 87 -8.13 -17.16 15.64
C ALA A 87 -8.51 -17.41 14.17
N ILE A 88 -7.83 -18.37 13.53
CA ILE A 88 -8.14 -18.82 12.18
C ILE A 88 -8.62 -20.27 12.18
N ASP A 89 -9.45 -20.63 11.20
CA ASP A 89 -9.68 -22.02 10.83
C ASP A 89 -8.63 -22.42 9.79
N ALA A 90 -7.67 -23.24 10.17
CA ALA A 90 -6.56 -23.66 9.29
C ALA A 90 -7.05 -24.38 8.03
N VAL A 91 -8.16 -25.13 8.09
CA VAL A 91 -8.72 -25.83 6.92
C VAL A 91 -9.32 -24.83 5.94
N ALA A 92 -10.07 -23.87 6.44
CA ALA A 92 -10.65 -22.79 5.64
C ALA A 92 -9.56 -21.91 5.01
N GLU A 93 -8.51 -21.54 5.79
CA GLU A 93 -7.38 -20.75 5.26
C GLU A 93 -6.58 -21.51 4.19
N GLN A 94 -6.38 -22.83 4.33
CA GLN A 94 -5.76 -23.64 3.28
C GLN A 94 -6.62 -23.71 2.01
N ALA A 95 -7.95 -23.81 2.15
CA ALA A 95 -8.85 -23.78 1.00
C ALA A 95 -8.81 -22.42 0.28
N LYS A 96 -8.78 -21.32 1.05
CA LYS A 96 -8.59 -19.95 0.56
C LYS A 96 -7.28 -19.81 -0.20
N LEU A 97 -6.17 -20.32 0.35
CA LEU A 97 -4.85 -20.26 -0.30
C LEU A 97 -4.86 -20.97 -1.66
N ARG A 98 -5.44 -22.19 -1.75
CA ARG A 98 -5.57 -22.91 -3.04
C ARG A 98 -6.41 -22.14 -4.05
N SER A 99 -7.50 -21.52 -3.63
CA SER A 99 -8.36 -20.70 -4.49
C SER A 99 -7.62 -19.47 -5.02
N LEU A 100 -6.85 -18.78 -4.15
CA LEU A 100 -6.03 -17.63 -4.54
C LEU A 100 -4.94 -18.02 -5.53
N GLN A 101 -4.28 -19.17 -5.33
CA GLN A 101 -3.26 -19.68 -6.26
C GLN A 101 -3.83 -20.00 -7.64
N ALA A 102 -5.03 -20.60 -7.71
CA ALA A 102 -5.73 -20.82 -8.96
C ALA A 102 -6.09 -19.50 -9.66
N LYS A 103 -6.60 -18.51 -8.90
CA LYS A 103 -6.92 -17.19 -9.44
C LYS A 103 -5.67 -16.43 -9.91
N ARG A 104 -4.55 -16.58 -9.19
CA ARG A 104 -3.27 -16.02 -9.60
C ARG A 104 -2.82 -16.51 -10.97
N ALA A 105 -2.96 -17.81 -11.25
CA ALA A 105 -2.58 -18.39 -12.55
C ALA A 105 -3.42 -17.80 -13.71
N GLU A 106 -4.73 -17.63 -13.51
CA GLU A 106 -5.62 -16.97 -14.48
C GLU A 106 -5.22 -15.51 -14.71
N LEU A 107 -4.99 -14.75 -13.62
CA LEU A 107 -4.61 -13.34 -13.69
C LEU A 107 -3.23 -13.13 -14.31
N ALA A 108 -2.28 -14.05 -14.10
CA ALA A 108 -0.97 -14.00 -14.71
C ALA A 108 -1.04 -14.08 -16.24
N LEU A 109 -1.86 -14.98 -16.78
CA LEU A 109 -2.07 -15.06 -18.23
C LEU A 109 -2.75 -13.80 -18.78
N ARG A 110 -3.79 -13.30 -18.10
CA ARG A 110 -4.48 -12.08 -18.51
C ARG A 110 -3.54 -10.88 -18.52
N SER A 111 -2.78 -10.67 -17.42
CA SER A 111 -1.87 -9.54 -17.33
C SER A 111 -0.74 -9.59 -18.36
N GLN A 112 -0.25 -10.77 -18.75
CA GLN A 112 0.72 -10.91 -19.84
C GLN A 112 0.18 -10.37 -21.16
N HIS A 113 -1.06 -10.71 -21.50
CA HIS A 113 -1.73 -10.20 -22.72
C HIS A 113 -1.93 -8.69 -22.66
N GLU A 114 -2.39 -8.17 -21.52
CA GLU A 114 -2.63 -6.73 -21.33
C GLU A 114 -1.31 -5.93 -21.36
N VAL A 115 -0.23 -6.44 -20.74
CA VAL A 115 1.10 -5.82 -20.78
C VAL A 115 1.66 -5.78 -22.21
N ALA A 116 1.50 -6.87 -22.98
CA ALA A 116 1.89 -6.89 -24.39
C ALA A 116 1.12 -5.84 -25.20
N ALA A 117 -0.18 -5.68 -24.95
CA ALA A 117 -0.99 -4.63 -25.57
C ALA A 117 -0.51 -3.22 -25.19
N CYS A 118 -0.13 -2.99 -23.90
CA CYS A 118 0.46 -1.73 -23.47
C CYS A 118 1.76 -1.39 -24.21
N GLN A 119 2.63 -2.38 -24.43
CA GLN A 119 3.90 -2.19 -25.15
C GLN A 119 3.69 -1.84 -26.63
N VAL A 120 2.66 -2.39 -27.25
CA VAL A 120 2.28 -2.03 -28.62
C VAL A 120 1.71 -0.61 -28.69
N GLN A 121 0.88 -0.24 -27.72
CA GLN A 121 0.25 1.08 -27.66
C GLN A 121 1.23 2.20 -27.30
N PHE A 122 2.21 1.91 -26.46
CA PHE A 122 3.20 2.86 -25.94
C PHE A 122 4.63 2.29 -26.13
N PRO A 123 5.16 2.24 -27.37
CA PRO A 123 6.48 1.67 -27.60
C PRO A 123 7.56 2.45 -26.84
N PRO A 124 8.56 1.76 -26.29
CA PRO A 124 9.71 2.44 -25.68
C PRO A 124 10.44 3.26 -26.75
N LYS A 125 10.83 4.50 -26.40
CA LYS A 125 11.62 5.36 -27.26
C LYS A 125 13.07 4.93 -27.29
#